data_65342ee0e63f5790991940024de24327
#
_entry.id   65342ee0e63f5790991940024de24327
#
_cell.length_a   1.000
_cell.length_b   1.000
_cell.length_c   1.000
_cell.angle_alpha   90.00
_cell.angle_beta   90.00
_cell.angle_gamma   90.00
#
_symmetry.space_group_name_H-M   'P 1'
#
loop_
_entity.id
_entity.type
_entity.pdbx_description
1 polymer ?
#
loop_
_entity_poly.entity_id
_entity_poly.type
_entity_poly.pdbx_seq_one_letter_code
_entity_poly.pdbx_strand_id
1 'polypeptide(L)'
;IVKLEEQIARALIIHQLLGNRISDTLTMRKDCLYKKDNQDMVIIHQPKSRRFEKPVSAEVAQLIKKAIVYAEQNYKESIYIFANKDNPQKPLNYQTLREKVIRMIYENDLRDDQGELFGFGSHLFRHTYGVKLTELHVDDWTISKLIGHKNVKSVKYYRKMSNQSMADETREARNYMSNVILANLDGWGEEYEQIR
;
A
#
# COMPACT_ATOMS: atom_id res chain seq x y z
N ILE A 1 7.41 24.36 11.78
CA ILE A 1 7.09 23.09 11.08
C ILE A 1 6.94 23.39 9.61
N VAL A 2 7.85 22.84 8.78
CA VAL A 2 7.77 22.96 7.32
C VAL A 2 6.69 22.01 6.81
N LYS A 3 5.70 22.55 6.12
CA LYS A 3 4.61 21.77 5.53
C LYS A 3 4.96 21.36 4.10
N LEU A 4 4.55 20.16 3.71
CA LEU A 4 4.57 19.75 2.31
C LEU A 4 3.59 20.59 1.49
N GLU A 5 3.95 20.86 0.23
CA GLU A 5 3.01 21.42 -0.74
C GLU A 5 1.78 20.51 -0.85
N GLU A 6 0.62 21.11 -0.96
CA GLU A 6 -0.66 20.38 -0.92
C GLU A 6 -0.75 19.28 -1.99
N GLN A 7 -0.27 19.55 -3.21
CA GLN A 7 -0.23 18.55 -4.27
C GLN A 7 0.62 17.32 -3.89
N ILE A 8 1.78 17.54 -3.27
CA ILE A 8 2.69 16.45 -2.86
C ILE A 8 2.09 15.64 -1.73
N ALA A 9 1.51 16.32 -0.72
CA ALA A 9 0.83 15.64 0.37
C ALA A 9 -0.33 14.76 -0.14
N ARG A 10 -1.15 15.25 -1.05
CA ARG A 10 -2.23 14.49 -1.70
C ARG A 10 -1.69 13.30 -2.50
N ALA A 11 -0.59 13.49 -3.25
CA ALA A 11 0.02 12.42 -4.01
C ALA A 11 0.51 11.28 -3.11
N LEU A 12 1.16 11.60 -1.99
CA LEU A 12 1.64 10.61 -1.02
C LEU A 12 0.50 9.85 -0.34
N ILE A 13 -0.54 10.55 0.11
CA ILE A 13 -1.71 9.92 0.74
C ILE A 13 -2.39 8.95 -0.25
N ILE A 14 -2.65 9.39 -1.48
CA ILE A 14 -3.27 8.55 -2.50
C ILE A 14 -2.35 7.38 -2.87
N HIS A 15 -1.03 7.62 -2.96
CA HIS A 15 -0.05 6.58 -3.23
C HIS A 15 -0.08 5.48 -2.16
N GLN A 16 -0.10 5.85 -0.88
CA GLN A 16 -0.20 4.92 0.24
C GLN A 16 -1.50 4.11 0.22
N LEU A 17 -2.64 4.79 0.00
CA LEU A 17 -3.95 4.15 -0.01
C LEU A 17 -4.18 3.21 -1.20
N LEU A 18 -3.54 3.48 -2.32
CA LEU A 18 -3.66 2.66 -3.52
C LEU A 18 -2.61 1.55 -3.61
N GLY A 19 -1.46 1.66 -2.93
CA GLY A 19 -0.37 0.68 -3.04
C GLY A 19 0.21 0.53 -4.46
N ASN A 20 0.02 1.52 -5.32
CA ASN A 20 0.52 1.53 -6.70
C ASN A 20 2.05 1.71 -6.74
N ARG A 21 2.67 1.61 -7.93
CA ARG A 21 4.00 2.22 -8.13
C ARG A 21 3.86 3.74 -8.08
N ILE A 22 4.89 4.42 -7.60
CA ILE A 22 4.86 5.90 -7.53
C ILE A 22 4.64 6.51 -8.92
N SER A 23 5.26 5.95 -9.97
CA SER A 23 5.01 6.37 -11.36
C SER A 23 3.53 6.29 -11.74
N ASP A 24 2.88 5.20 -11.34
CA ASP A 24 1.46 4.98 -11.67
C ASP A 24 0.55 5.99 -10.93
N THR A 25 0.92 6.36 -9.70
CA THR A 25 0.21 7.40 -8.95
C THR A 25 0.41 8.78 -9.56
N LEU A 26 1.66 9.15 -9.88
CA LEU A 26 1.96 10.48 -10.43
C LEU A 26 1.39 10.69 -11.85
N THR A 27 1.16 9.61 -12.60
CA THR A 27 0.53 9.66 -13.92
C THR A 27 -0.98 9.47 -13.90
N MET A 28 -1.63 9.49 -12.73
CA MET A 28 -3.10 9.43 -12.63
C MET A 28 -3.73 10.63 -13.34
N ARG A 29 -4.78 10.33 -14.11
CA ARG A 29 -5.50 11.32 -14.90
C ARG A 29 -6.75 11.81 -14.18
N LYS A 30 -7.24 12.99 -14.52
CA LYS A 30 -8.46 13.57 -13.93
C LYS A 30 -9.71 12.74 -14.23
N ASP A 31 -9.71 11.95 -15.30
CA ASP A 31 -10.79 11.04 -15.70
C ASP A 31 -10.68 9.62 -15.11
N CYS A 32 -9.84 9.43 -14.07
CA CYS A 32 -9.53 8.11 -13.53
C CYS A 32 -10.65 7.47 -12.69
N LEU A 33 -11.63 8.24 -12.21
CA LEU A 33 -12.71 7.73 -11.36
C LEU A 33 -14.00 7.48 -12.14
N TYR A 34 -14.63 6.35 -11.89
CA TYR A 34 -15.95 6.03 -12.39
C TYR A 34 -16.71 5.08 -11.44
N LYS A 35 -17.99 4.90 -11.66
CA LYS A 35 -18.81 3.92 -10.94
C LYS A 35 -19.13 2.73 -11.80
N LYS A 36 -19.03 1.54 -11.23
CA LYS A 36 -19.47 0.28 -11.82
C LYS A 36 -20.22 -0.53 -10.76
N ASP A 37 -21.44 -0.94 -11.09
CA ASP A 37 -22.27 -1.76 -10.19
C ASP A 37 -22.32 -1.21 -8.75
N ASN A 38 -22.52 0.11 -8.64
CA ASN A 38 -22.54 0.87 -7.37
C ASN A 38 -21.18 0.93 -6.62
N GLN A 39 -20.09 0.39 -7.20
CA GLN A 39 -18.74 0.40 -6.65
C GLN A 39 -17.93 1.54 -7.27
N ASP A 40 -17.25 2.34 -6.45
CA ASP A 40 -16.26 3.32 -6.93
C ASP A 40 -15.03 2.58 -7.45
N MET A 41 -14.64 2.90 -8.69
CA MET A 41 -13.51 2.29 -9.38
C MET A 41 -12.49 3.35 -9.77
N VAL A 42 -11.22 2.99 -9.72
CA VAL A 42 -10.12 3.83 -10.21
C VAL A 42 -9.38 3.16 -11.35
N ILE A 43 -9.13 3.92 -12.40
CA ILE A 43 -8.34 3.53 -13.56
C ILE A 43 -6.89 3.96 -13.34
N ILE A 44 -5.97 3.02 -13.47
CA ILE A 44 -4.53 3.27 -13.38
C ILE A 44 -3.89 3.01 -14.74
N HIS A 45 -3.24 4.04 -15.29
CA HIS A 45 -2.46 3.94 -16.51
C HIS A 45 -0.99 3.66 -16.19
N GLN A 46 -0.49 2.51 -16.63
CA GLN A 46 0.93 2.19 -16.47
C GLN A 46 1.73 2.63 -17.70
N PRO A 47 2.96 3.16 -17.53
CA PRO A 47 3.76 3.74 -18.64
C PRO A 47 4.03 2.81 -19.82
N LYS A 48 3.91 1.49 -19.63
CA LYS A 48 4.10 0.46 -20.67
C LYS A 48 2.78 -0.10 -21.20
N SER A 49 1.82 0.78 -21.55
CA SER A 49 0.56 0.47 -22.24
C SER A 49 -0.43 -0.46 -21.52
N ARG A 50 -0.36 -0.59 -20.20
CA ARG A 50 -1.36 -1.34 -19.43
C ARG A 50 -2.26 -0.40 -18.66
N ARG A 51 -3.55 -0.52 -18.94
CA ARG A 51 -4.62 0.00 -18.10
C ARG A 51 -5.06 -1.13 -17.18
N PHE A 52 -5.15 -0.88 -15.89
CA PHE A 52 -5.84 -1.75 -14.96
C PHE A 52 -6.78 -0.93 -14.08
N GLU A 53 -7.79 -1.58 -13.60
CA GLU A 53 -8.86 -0.99 -12.80
C GLU A 53 -8.92 -1.71 -11.48
N LYS A 54 -9.23 -0.99 -10.42
CA LYS A 54 -9.46 -1.58 -9.13
C LYS A 54 -10.53 -0.86 -8.34
N PRO A 55 -11.27 -1.57 -7.47
CA PRO A 55 -12.24 -0.96 -6.57
C PRO A 55 -11.52 -0.12 -5.52
N VAL A 56 -12.17 0.95 -5.09
CA VAL A 56 -11.74 1.80 -3.98
C VAL A 56 -12.93 2.07 -3.05
N SER A 57 -12.64 2.36 -1.77
CA SER A 57 -13.68 2.76 -0.84
C SER A 57 -14.19 4.17 -1.17
N ALA A 58 -15.37 4.51 -0.65
CA ALA A 58 -15.98 5.84 -0.86
C ALA A 58 -15.06 6.97 -0.35
N GLU A 59 -14.35 6.74 0.77
CA GLU A 59 -13.40 7.69 1.36
C GLU A 59 -12.20 7.93 0.44
N VAL A 60 -11.63 6.86 -0.13
CA VAL A 60 -10.52 6.96 -1.10
C VAL A 60 -10.99 7.67 -2.37
N ALA A 61 -12.19 7.35 -2.88
CA ALA A 61 -12.75 8.03 -4.03
C ALA A 61 -12.95 9.53 -3.76
N GLN A 62 -13.42 9.92 -2.54
CA GLN A 62 -13.52 11.32 -2.15
C GLN A 62 -12.17 12.03 -2.09
N LEU A 63 -11.13 11.38 -1.57
CA LEU A 63 -9.78 11.96 -1.55
C LEU A 63 -9.24 12.19 -2.95
N ILE A 64 -9.47 11.25 -3.87
CA ILE A 64 -9.09 11.42 -5.28
C ILE A 64 -9.90 12.55 -5.92
N LYS A 65 -11.22 12.65 -5.68
CA LYS A 65 -12.05 13.77 -6.17
C LYS A 65 -11.53 15.11 -5.69
N LYS A 66 -11.17 15.23 -4.41
CA LYS A 66 -10.57 16.46 -3.87
C LYS A 66 -9.24 16.80 -4.53
N ALA A 67 -8.44 15.80 -4.90
CA ALA A 67 -7.20 16.01 -5.65
C ALA A 67 -7.47 16.45 -7.09
N ILE A 68 -8.50 15.90 -7.74
CA ILE A 68 -8.95 16.32 -9.07
C ILE A 68 -9.41 17.79 -9.05
N VAL A 69 -10.26 18.16 -8.10
CA VAL A 69 -10.74 19.57 -7.96
C VAL A 69 -9.55 20.51 -7.74
N TYR A 70 -8.60 20.15 -6.89
CA TYR A 70 -7.38 20.94 -6.72
C TYR A 70 -6.60 21.09 -8.04
N ALA A 71 -6.47 20.01 -8.81
CA ALA A 71 -5.78 20.04 -10.10
C ALA A 71 -6.53 20.87 -11.15
N GLU A 72 -7.87 20.88 -11.14
CA GLU A 72 -8.68 21.71 -12.01
C GLU A 72 -8.55 23.20 -11.70
N GLN A 73 -8.39 23.54 -10.44
CA GLN A 73 -8.21 24.93 -10.01
C GLN A 73 -6.81 25.47 -10.33
N ASN A 74 -5.77 24.64 -10.16
CA ASN A 74 -4.37 25.08 -10.20
C ASN A 74 -3.65 24.71 -11.52
N TYR A 75 -4.13 23.66 -12.22
CA TYR A 75 -3.50 23.10 -13.42
C TYR A 75 -4.58 22.76 -14.46
N LYS A 76 -5.36 23.74 -14.90
CA LYS A 76 -6.54 23.55 -15.77
C LYS A 76 -6.23 22.77 -17.04
N GLU A 77 -5.11 23.09 -17.69
CA GLU A 77 -4.69 22.49 -18.96
C GLU A 77 -4.10 21.09 -18.83
N SER A 78 -3.82 20.65 -17.62
CA SER A 78 -3.25 19.33 -17.37
C SER A 78 -4.31 18.25 -17.43
N ILE A 79 -4.00 17.14 -18.08
CA ILE A 79 -4.77 15.90 -17.97
C ILE A 79 -4.48 15.13 -16.68
N TYR A 80 -3.37 15.44 -15.99
CA TYR A 80 -2.92 14.76 -14.79
C TYR A 80 -3.48 15.40 -13.53
N ILE A 81 -3.75 14.58 -12.52
CA ILE A 81 -4.10 15.05 -11.17
C ILE A 81 -2.88 15.71 -10.52
N PHE A 82 -1.71 15.11 -10.71
CA PHE A 82 -0.45 15.59 -10.19
C PHE A 82 0.39 16.12 -11.35
N ALA A 83 0.24 17.40 -11.63
CA ALA A 83 0.90 18.05 -12.75
C ALA A 83 2.28 18.60 -12.35
N ASN A 84 3.19 18.67 -13.30
CA ASN A 84 4.43 19.40 -13.12
C ASN A 84 4.13 20.91 -13.15
N LYS A 85 4.67 21.65 -12.16
CA LYS A 85 4.40 23.09 -12.01
C LYS A 85 4.92 23.91 -13.20
N ASP A 86 6.09 23.54 -13.71
CA ASP A 86 6.76 24.29 -14.79
C ASP A 86 6.27 23.85 -16.19
N ASN A 87 5.71 22.65 -16.31
CA ASN A 87 5.12 22.13 -17.53
C ASN A 87 3.89 21.28 -17.22
N PRO A 88 2.69 21.87 -17.12
CA PRO A 88 1.46 21.15 -16.75
C PRO A 88 1.03 20.05 -17.71
N GLN A 89 1.58 20.00 -18.92
CA GLN A 89 1.37 18.90 -19.87
C GLN A 89 2.12 17.61 -19.46
N LYS A 90 2.99 17.69 -18.46
CA LYS A 90 3.71 16.55 -17.90
C LYS A 90 3.24 16.26 -16.47
N PRO A 91 3.30 14.99 -16.02
CA PRO A 91 3.04 14.66 -14.64
C PRO A 91 4.16 15.19 -13.73
N LEU A 92 3.85 15.33 -12.46
CA LEU A 92 4.84 15.64 -11.41
C LEU A 92 5.98 14.63 -11.45
N ASN A 93 7.21 15.13 -11.46
CA ASN A 93 8.40 14.29 -11.48
C ASN A 93 8.61 13.66 -10.09
N TYR A 94 8.95 12.36 -10.07
CA TYR A 94 9.25 11.65 -8.83
C TYR A 94 10.45 12.26 -8.09
N GLN A 95 11.47 12.71 -8.82
CA GLN A 95 12.65 13.31 -8.19
C GLN A 95 12.27 14.59 -7.43
N THR A 96 11.47 15.45 -8.04
CA THR A 96 10.94 16.68 -7.38
C THR A 96 10.12 16.34 -6.13
N LEU A 97 9.24 15.34 -6.20
CA LEU A 97 8.48 14.88 -5.04
C LEU A 97 9.43 14.38 -3.94
N ARG A 98 10.39 13.52 -4.30
CA ARG A 98 11.35 12.92 -3.37
C ARG A 98 12.19 13.99 -2.66
N GLU A 99 12.72 14.97 -3.38
CA GLU A 99 13.52 16.05 -2.82
C GLU A 99 12.73 16.87 -1.79
N LYS A 100 11.48 17.21 -2.11
CA LYS A 100 10.62 17.97 -1.19
C LYS A 100 10.26 17.17 0.06
N VAL A 101 10.04 15.87 -0.06
CA VAL A 101 9.78 14.99 1.09
C VAL A 101 11.03 14.84 1.96
N ILE A 102 12.19 14.59 1.37
CA ILE A 102 13.46 14.47 2.12
C ILE A 102 13.78 15.78 2.84
N ARG A 103 13.60 16.91 2.15
CA ARG A 103 13.78 18.22 2.76
C ARG A 103 12.84 18.42 3.96
N MET A 104 11.58 18.06 3.83
CA MET A 104 10.61 18.16 4.94
C MET A 104 11.01 17.26 6.11
N ILE A 105 11.49 16.03 5.85
CA ILE A 105 11.98 15.11 6.88
C ILE A 105 13.17 15.74 7.63
N TYR A 106 14.14 16.27 6.89
CA TYR A 106 15.34 16.88 7.46
C TYR A 106 15.01 18.15 8.28
N GLU A 107 14.21 19.07 7.71
CA GLU A 107 13.88 20.36 8.36
C GLU A 107 12.96 20.21 9.58
N ASN A 108 12.21 19.10 9.69
CA ASN A 108 11.38 18.79 10.87
C ASN A 108 12.01 17.72 11.77
N ASP A 109 13.24 17.27 11.51
CA ASP A 109 13.96 16.23 12.25
C ASP A 109 13.09 14.98 12.50
N LEU A 110 12.42 14.49 11.43
CA LEU A 110 11.60 13.31 11.54
C LEU A 110 12.47 12.06 11.63
N ARG A 111 12.34 11.33 12.73
CA ARG A 111 13.15 10.16 13.04
C ARG A 111 12.32 8.89 13.05
N ASP A 112 12.96 7.77 12.79
CA ASP A 112 12.36 6.43 12.94
C ASP A 112 12.48 5.94 14.40
N ASP A 113 11.98 4.73 14.66
CA ASP A 113 11.98 4.10 15.99
C ASP A 113 13.38 3.82 16.53
N GLN A 114 14.43 3.90 15.70
CA GLN A 114 15.83 3.72 16.07
C GLN A 114 16.53 5.07 16.34
N GLY A 115 15.83 6.17 16.14
CA GLY A 115 16.34 7.52 16.30
C GLY A 115 17.13 8.06 15.11
N GLU A 116 17.18 7.32 13.99
CA GLU A 116 17.79 7.77 12.73
C GLU A 116 16.81 8.62 11.92
N LEU A 117 17.32 9.48 11.04
CA LEU A 117 16.45 10.24 10.14
C LEU A 117 15.60 9.31 9.29
N PHE A 118 14.30 9.59 9.23
CA PHE A 118 13.36 8.74 8.52
C PHE A 118 13.74 8.55 7.05
N GLY A 119 13.96 7.30 6.65
CA GLY A 119 14.31 6.94 5.29
C GLY A 119 13.10 6.94 4.36
N PHE A 120 13.02 7.89 3.42
CA PHE A 120 11.93 7.93 2.45
C PHE A 120 12.21 7.06 1.22
N GLY A 121 11.35 6.06 0.99
CA GLY A 121 11.35 5.24 -0.20
C GLY A 121 9.93 4.95 -0.68
N SER A 122 9.59 5.29 -1.93
CA SER A 122 8.24 5.09 -2.47
C SER A 122 7.80 3.61 -2.52
N HIS A 123 8.75 2.68 -2.62
CA HIS A 123 8.46 1.25 -2.57
C HIS A 123 8.00 0.77 -1.18
N LEU A 124 8.36 1.48 -0.11
CA LEU A 124 7.93 1.16 1.24
C LEU A 124 6.40 1.15 1.36
N PHE A 125 5.73 2.17 0.86
CA PHE A 125 4.27 2.27 0.90
C PHE A 125 3.59 1.10 0.20
N ARG A 126 4.08 0.75 -1.00
CA ARG A 126 3.56 -0.39 -1.76
C ARG A 126 3.86 -1.72 -1.06
N HIS A 127 5.04 -1.86 -0.47
CA HIS A 127 5.39 -3.05 0.30
C HIS A 127 4.48 -3.19 1.51
N THR A 128 4.32 -2.13 2.30
CA THR A 128 3.41 -2.11 3.46
C THR A 128 1.97 -2.44 3.06
N TYR A 129 1.47 -1.87 1.95
CA TYR A 129 0.14 -2.19 1.43
C TYR A 129 0.00 -3.69 1.09
N GLY A 130 0.99 -4.26 0.39
CA GLY A 130 1.01 -5.68 0.05
C GLY A 130 1.08 -6.59 1.27
N VAL A 131 1.93 -6.25 2.26
CA VAL A 131 2.03 -6.98 3.53
C VAL A 131 0.69 -6.95 4.28
N LYS A 132 0.04 -5.77 4.37
CA LYS A 132 -1.28 -5.67 5.03
C LYS A 132 -2.35 -6.53 4.36
N LEU A 133 -2.35 -6.62 3.04
CA LEU A 133 -3.27 -7.52 2.35
C LEU A 133 -3.00 -8.99 2.66
N THR A 134 -1.73 -9.39 2.81
CA THR A 134 -1.39 -10.77 3.22
C THR A 134 -1.76 -11.06 4.67
N GLU A 135 -1.59 -10.10 5.58
CA GLU A 135 -2.04 -10.19 6.97
C GLU A 135 -3.56 -10.32 7.10
N LEU A 136 -4.31 -9.73 6.16
CA LEU A 136 -5.77 -9.85 6.04
C LEU A 136 -6.21 -11.11 5.28
N HIS A 137 -5.31 -12.06 5.05
CA HIS A 137 -5.56 -13.33 4.37
C HIS A 137 -6.14 -13.21 2.95
N VAL A 138 -5.91 -12.08 2.28
CA VAL A 138 -6.30 -11.92 0.88
C VAL A 138 -5.45 -12.86 0.02
N ASP A 139 -6.08 -13.55 -0.93
CA ASP A 139 -5.41 -14.50 -1.81
C ASP A 139 -4.44 -13.82 -2.78
N ASP A 140 -3.42 -14.57 -3.24
CA ASP A 140 -2.33 -14.06 -4.07
C ASP A 140 -2.80 -13.49 -5.41
N TRP A 141 -3.85 -14.07 -5.99
CA TRP A 141 -4.38 -13.61 -7.26
C TRP A 141 -5.03 -12.22 -7.09
N THR A 142 -5.85 -12.06 -6.06
CA THR A 142 -6.50 -10.79 -5.71
C THR A 142 -5.46 -9.73 -5.37
N ILE A 143 -4.45 -10.06 -4.53
CA ILE A 143 -3.34 -9.14 -4.22
C ILE A 143 -2.64 -8.72 -5.51
N SER A 144 -2.29 -9.67 -6.37
CA SER A 144 -1.62 -9.39 -7.65
C SER A 144 -2.42 -8.40 -8.50
N LYS A 145 -3.75 -8.55 -8.56
CA LYS A 145 -4.65 -7.64 -9.29
C LYS A 145 -4.70 -6.26 -8.65
N LEU A 146 -4.90 -6.17 -7.33
CA LEU A 146 -5.02 -4.91 -6.60
C LEU A 146 -3.78 -4.02 -6.71
N ILE A 147 -2.59 -4.62 -6.74
CA ILE A 147 -1.34 -3.87 -6.89
C ILE A 147 -0.82 -3.78 -8.32
N GLY A 148 -1.54 -4.37 -9.30
CA GLY A 148 -1.19 -4.33 -10.72
C GLY A 148 0.09 -5.09 -11.05
N HIS A 149 0.28 -6.29 -10.49
CA HIS A 149 1.36 -7.20 -10.88
C HIS A 149 0.98 -8.02 -12.12
N LYS A 150 1.95 -8.26 -12.98
CA LYS A 150 1.78 -9.15 -14.15
C LYS A 150 1.74 -10.62 -13.75
N ASN A 151 2.43 -10.96 -12.67
CA ASN A 151 2.66 -12.34 -12.24
C ASN A 151 2.35 -12.46 -10.75
N VAL A 152 1.50 -13.43 -10.42
CA VAL A 152 1.16 -13.79 -9.03
C VAL A 152 2.41 -14.17 -8.23
N LYS A 153 3.43 -14.76 -8.87
CA LYS A 153 4.71 -15.10 -8.20
C LYS A 153 5.37 -13.93 -7.50
N SER A 154 5.09 -12.69 -7.94
CA SER A 154 5.63 -11.49 -7.28
C SER A 154 5.02 -11.20 -5.91
N VAL A 155 3.89 -11.82 -5.58
CA VAL A 155 3.21 -11.64 -4.28
C VAL A 155 4.01 -12.26 -3.13
N LYS A 156 4.82 -13.32 -3.41
CA LYS A 156 5.68 -13.93 -2.36
C LYS A 156 6.62 -12.92 -1.66
N TYR A 157 6.97 -11.81 -2.30
CA TYR A 157 7.77 -10.76 -1.67
C TYR A 157 7.04 -10.05 -0.52
N TYR A 158 5.71 -10.13 -0.48
CA TYR A 158 4.87 -9.57 0.58
C TYR A 158 4.53 -10.61 1.65
N ARG A 159 4.61 -11.91 1.32
CA ARG A 159 4.40 -13.03 2.24
C ARG A 159 5.66 -13.36 3.04
N LYS A 160 6.35 -12.37 3.58
CA LYS A 160 7.25 -12.64 4.70
C LYS A 160 6.36 -12.89 5.92
N MET A 161 6.08 -14.16 6.16
CA MET A 161 5.31 -14.58 7.32
C MET A 161 6.06 -14.13 8.58
N SER A 162 5.48 -13.18 9.31
CA SER A 162 5.98 -12.83 10.63
C SER A 162 5.76 -14.02 11.56
N ASN A 163 6.55 -14.15 12.62
CA ASN A 163 6.33 -15.18 13.64
C ASN A 163 4.89 -15.13 14.20
N GLN A 164 4.33 -13.94 14.31
CA GLN A 164 2.96 -13.74 14.77
C GLN A 164 1.95 -14.27 13.75
N SER A 165 2.08 -13.94 12.47
CA SER A 165 1.19 -14.46 11.42
C SER A 165 1.28 -15.99 11.34
N MET A 166 2.48 -16.56 11.45
CA MET A 166 2.66 -18.01 11.50
C MET A 166 1.96 -18.63 12.71
N ALA A 167 2.09 -17.97 13.88
CA ALA A 167 1.43 -18.40 15.11
C ALA A 167 -0.10 -18.35 14.97
N ASP A 168 -0.65 -17.33 14.35
CA ASP A 168 -2.08 -17.14 14.17
C ASP A 168 -2.66 -18.11 13.14
N GLU A 169 -2.04 -18.25 11.96
CA GLU A 169 -2.48 -19.18 10.91
C GLU A 169 -2.42 -20.65 11.33
N THR A 170 -1.49 -21.00 12.20
CA THR A 170 -1.32 -22.40 12.64
C THR A 170 -1.96 -22.70 14.00
N ARG A 171 -2.60 -21.73 14.64
CA ARG A 171 -3.13 -21.87 16.01
C ARG A 171 -4.08 -23.06 16.16
N GLU A 172 -5.08 -23.17 15.29
CA GLU A 172 -6.05 -24.26 15.33
C GLU A 172 -5.40 -25.62 15.08
N ALA A 173 -4.53 -25.71 14.08
CA ALA A 173 -3.81 -26.93 13.76
C ALA A 173 -2.89 -27.35 14.92
N ARG A 174 -2.17 -26.42 15.53
CA ARG A 174 -1.31 -26.70 16.70
C ARG A 174 -2.14 -27.15 17.90
N ASN A 175 -3.25 -26.49 18.18
CA ASN A 175 -4.13 -26.86 19.27
C ASN A 175 -4.74 -28.26 19.03
N TYR A 176 -5.20 -28.55 17.81
CA TYR A 176 -5.67 -29.87 17.43
C TYR A 176 -4.61 -30.93 17.63
N MET A 177 -3.38 -30.74 17.10
CA MET A 177 -2.27 -31.66 17.27
C MET A 177 -1.90 -31.87 18.74
N SER A 178 -1.84 -30.78 19.52
CA SER A 178 -1.56 -30.86 20.96
C SER A 178 -2.61 -31.68 21.69
N ASN A 179 -3.90 -31.46 21.40
CA ASN A 179 -4.98 -32.21 22.04
C ASN A 179 -4.95 -33.71 21.68
N VAL A 180 -4.66 -34.04 20.38
CA VAL A 180 -4.52 -35.43 19.93
C VAL A 180 -3.33 -36.09 20.63
N ILE A 181 -2.20 -35.42 20.74
CA ILE A 181 -1.01 -35.94 21.42
C ILE A 181 -1.30 -36.14 22.90
N LEU A 182 -1.86 -35.15 23.59
CA LEU A 182 -2.18 -35.21 25.02
C LEU A 182 -3.16 -36.32 25.32
N ALA A 183 -4.23 -36.48 24.49
CA ALA A 183 -5.20 -37.55 24.67
C ALA A 183 -4.60 -38.97 24.49
N ASN A 184 -3.53 -39.11 23.72
CA ASN A 184 -2.83 -40.37 23.54
C ASN A 184 -1.73 -40.61 24.59
N LEU A 185 -1.41 -39.59 25.42
CA LEU A 185 -0.44 -39.68 26.51
C LEU A 185 -1.10 -40.12 27.83
N ASP A 186 -2.44 -40.26 27.88
CA ASP A 186 -3.16 -40.85 29.02
C ASP A 186 -2.73 -42.29 29.24
N GLY A 187 -1.79 -42.51 30.13
CA GLY A 187 -1.15 -43.79 30.42
C GLY A 187 0.37 -43.79 30.46
N TRP A 188 0.99 -42.69 30.09
CA TRP A 188 2.40 -42.44 30.28
C TRP A 188 2.58 -41.78 31.65
N GLY A 189 3.24 -42.46 32.58
CA GLY A 189 3.29 -42.14 33.99
C GLY A 189 3.78 -40.73 34.36
N GLU A 190 3.89 -40.46 35.66
CA GLU A 190 4.18 -39.18 36.32
C GLU A 190 5.40 -38.40 35.78
N GLU A 191 6.30 -39.05 35.04
CA GLU A 191 7.48 -38.43 34.43
C GLU A 191 7.12 -37.37 33.36
N TYR A 192 5.94 -37.41 32.75
CA TYR A 192 5.48 -36.45 31.76
C TYR A 192 4.71 -35.27 32.35
N GLU A 193 4.24 -35.35 33.57
CA GLU A 193 3.58 -34.22 34.25
C GLU A 193 4.58 -33.10 34.60
N GLN A 194 5.87 -33.40 34.67
CA GLN A 194 6.92 -32.42 34.97
C GLN A 194 7.32 -31.55 33.77
N ILE A 195 6.81 -31.84 32.56
CA ILE A 195 7.10 -31.10 31.33
C ILE A 195 5.98 -30.09 30.99
N ARG A 196 4.98 -30.03 31.82
CA ARG A 196 3.87 -29.07 31.76
C ARG A 196 4.26 -27.79 32.49
#